data_8d3dc50c49fdacd47a3a2891f3fe7e80
#
_entry.id   8d3dc50c49fdacd47a3a2891f3fe7e80
#
_cell.length_a   1.000
_cell.length_b   1.000
_cell.length_c   1.000
_cell.angle_alpha   90.00
_cell.angle_beta   90.00
_cell.angle_gamma   90.00
#
_symmetry.space_group_name_H-M   'P 1'
#
loop_
_entity.id
_entity.type
_entity.pdbx_description
1 polymer ?
#
loop_
_entity_poly.entity_id
_entity_poly.type
_entity_poly.pdbx_seq_one_letter_code
_entity_poly.pdbx_strand_id
1 'polypeptide(L)'
;MNRLEQQLQFILEIDKVKKIIRQTPLSDASRKENDAEHSWHIALMAYLLQEYAEEPVEVSKVMLMVLIHDLVEIDAGDTYAYDEEGAKTKDERERKAADRIFGLLPEEQGMYLKALWEEFEAYETAEAKYAHLLDNFQPLLLNDAAGGISWTEHQVKKSQIYKRNEKVEETSATIWKCMQDKIDKHIQAGHVLDE
;
A
#
# COMPACT_ATOMS: atom_id res chain seq x y z
N MET A 1 29.97 6.93 12.26
CA MET A 1 29.77 6.32 10.93
C MET A 1 29.88 7.42 9.89
N ASN A 2 30.60 7.21 8.79
CA ASN A 2 30.60 8.20 7.72
C ASN A 2 29.31 8.13 6.90
N ARG A 3 29.09 9.12 6.02
CA ARG A 3 27.85 9.25 5.23
C ARG A 3 27.54 8.01 4.39
N LEU A 4 28.53 7.50 3.68
CA LEU A 4 28.36 6.30 2.85
C LEU A 4 28.03 5.05 3.68
N GLU A 5 28.67 4.90 4.82
CA GLU A 5 28.39 3.78 5.75
C GLU A 5 26.94 3.80 6.25
N GLN A 6 26.38 4.97 6.57
CA GLN A 6 24.98 5.12 6.96
C GLN A 6 24.05 4.72 5.82
N GLN A 7 24.30 5.21 4.61
CA GLN A 7 23.51 4.87 3.42
C GLN A 7 23.56 3.36 3.12
N LEU A 8 24.73 2.73 3.19
CA LEU A 8 24.86 1.29 2.98
C LEU A 8 24.14 0.49 4.07
N GLN A 9 24.17 0.95 5.33
CA GLN A 9 23.42 0.32 6.41
C GLN A 9 21.92 0.38 6.14
N PHE A 10 21.39 1.53 5.73
CA PHE A 10 19.99 1.68 5.35
C PHE A 10 19.62 0.76 4.17
N ILE A 11 20.45 0.71 3.11
CA ILE A 11 20.22 -0.16 1.94
C ILE A 11 20.13 -1.64 2.35
N LEU A 12 20.98 -2.08 3.27
CA LEU A 12 20.92 -3.46 3.80
C LEU A 12 19.70 -3.68 4.71
N GLU A 13 19.30 -2.65 5.47
CA GLU A 13 18.13 -2.73 6.33
C GLU A 13 16.84 -2.90 5.54
N ILE A 14 16.64 -2.10 4.49
CA ILE A 14 15.43 -2.17 3.66
C ILE A 14 15.33 -3.45 2.83
N ASP A 15 16.42 -4.22 2.66
CA ASP A 15 16.34 -5.55 2.04
C ASP A 15 15.42 -6.51 2.81
N LYS A 16 15.21 -6.26 4.10
CA LYS A 16 14.34 -7.07 4.96
C LYS A 16 12.87 -7.00 4.56
N VAL A 17 12.42 -5.94 3.91
CA VAL A 17 11.03 -5.79 3.44
C VAL A 17 10.60 -6.93 2.52
N LYS A 18 11.54 -7.54 1.80
CA LYS A 18 11.31 -8.72 0.96
C LYS A 18 10.84 -9.97 1.72
N LYS A 19 10.98 -9.97 3.06
CA LYS A 19 10.56 -11.11 3.92
C LYS A 19 9.15 -10.94 4.46
N ILE A 20 8.55 -9.78 4.29
CA ILE A 20 7.20 -9.49 4.75
C ILE A 20 6.23 -9.96 3.67
N ILE A 21 5.40 -10.91 4.03
CA ILE A 21 4.47 -11.58 3.09
C ILE A 21 3.07 -11.04 3.34
N ARG A 22 2.49 -10.44 2.31
CA ARG A 22 1.13 -9.89 2.31
C ARG A 22 0.07 -10.98 2.19
N GLN A 23 -1.19 -10.63 2.44
CA GLN A 23 -2.30 -11.55 2.20
C GLN A 23 -2.73 -11.59 0.72
N THR A 24 -2.24 -10.68 -0.10
CA THR A 24 -2.56 -10.56 -1.52
C THR A 24 -1.86 -11.65 -2.34
N PRO A 25 -2.57 -12.44 -3.16
CA PRO A 25 -1.95 -13.41 -4.08
C PRO A 25 -1.32 -12.70 -5.29
N LEU A 26 -0.37 -13.33 -5.94
CA LEU A 26 0.02 -12.95 -7.30
C LEU A 26 -1.15 -13.18 -8.28
N SER A 27 -1.14 -12.52 -9.43
CA SER A 27 -2.21 -12.58 -10.43
C SER A 27 -2.49 -14.00 -10.96
N ASP A 28 -1.51 -14.90 -10.89
CA ASP A 28 -1.62 -16.32 -11.26
C ASP A 28 -1.96 -17.24 -10.08
N ALA A 29 -2.18 -16.69 -8.90
CA ALA A 29 -2.47 -17.39 -7.66
C ALA A 29 -1.36 -18.38 -7.19
N SER A 30 -0.14 -18.29 -7.73
CA SER A 30 0.95 -19.23 -7.43
C SER A 30 1.49 -19.11 -6.00
N ARG A 31 1.47 -17.90 -5.45
CA ARG A 31 1.87 -17.55 -4.08
C ARG A 31 1.34 -16.19 -3.67
N LYS A 32 1.52 -15.82 -2.42
CA LYS A 32 1.34 -14.45 -1.94
C LYS A 32 2.54 -13.58 -2.35
N GLU A 33 2.29 -12.28 -2.57
CA GLU A 33 3.35 -11.29 -2.83
C GLU A 33 4.03 -10.87 -1.52
N ASN A 34 5.20 -10.23 -1.63
CA ASN A 34 5.84 -9.51 -0.54
C ASN A 34 5.75 -7.99 -0.75
N ASP A 35 6.04 -7.20 0.29
CA ASP A 35 5.93 -5.73 0.24
C ASP A 35 6.84 -5.08 -0.80
N ALA A 36 8.03 -5.65 -1.08
CA ALA A 36 8.90 -5.11 -2.12
C ALA A 36 8.29 -5.27 -3.52
N GLU A 37 7.61 -6.40 -3.77
CA GLU A 37 6.91 -6.67 -5.04
C GLU A 37 5.70 -5.74 -5.17
N HIS A 38 4.94 -5.57 -4.09
CA HIS A 38 3.82 -4.65 -3.99
C HIS A 38 4.26 -3.21 -4.29
N SER A 39 5.22 -2.68 -3.53
CA SER A 39 5.72 -1.31 -3.67
C SER A 39 6.28 -1.02 -5.06
N TRP A 40 7.03 -1.97 -5.65
CA TRP A 40 7.51 -1.86 -7.04
C TRP A 40 6.34 -1.79 -8.03
N HIS A 41 5.31 -2.64 -7.84
CA HIS A 41 4.16 -2.72 -8.75
C HIS A 41 3.36 -1.42 -8.72
N ILE A 42 3.02 -0.91 -7.52
CA ILE A 42 2.27 0.34 -7.39
C ILE A 42 3.07 1.57 -7.85
N ALA A 43 4.41 1.55 -7.76
CA ALA A 43 5.23 2.63 -8.32
C ALA A 43 5.13 2.70 -9.86
N LEU A 44 5.07 1.56 -10.55
CA LEU A 44 4.80 1.53 -11.98
C LEU A 44 3.35 1.92 -12.31
N MET A 45 2.39 1.49 -11.50
CA MET A 45 0.99 1.90 -11.64
C MET A 45 0.85 3.42 -11.49
N ALA A 46 1.61 4.06 -10.59
CA ALA A 46 1.60 5.51 -10.42
C ALA A 46 1.96 6.26 -11.71
N TYR A 47 2.96 5.77 -12.43
CA TYR A 47 3.34 6.34 -13.71
C TYR A 47 2.30 6.09 -14.81
N LEU A 48 1.75 4.87 -14.87
CA LEU A 48 0.83 4.46 -15.94
C LEU A 48 -0.57 5.05 -15.80
N LEU A 49 -1.05 5.22 -14.57
CA LEU A 49 -2.44 5.59 -14.27
C LEU A 49 -2.63 7.06 -13.87
N GLN A 50 -1.58 7.90 -13.94
CA GLN A 50 -1.64 9.30 -13.53
C GLN A 50 -2.71 10.11 -14.26
N GLU A 51 -3.04 9.73 -15.50
CA GLU A 51 -4.08 10.39 -16.30
C GLU A 51 -5.49 10.24 -15.73
N TYR A 52 -5.69 9.32 -14.78
CA TYR A 52 -6.97 9.08 -14.10
C TYR A 52 -7.08 9.76 -12.74
N ALA A 53 -6.05 10.46 -12.28
CA ALA A 53 -6.13 11.28 -11.06
C ALA A 53 -6.95 12.55 -11.34
N GLU A 54 -7.92 12.88 -10.46
CA GLU A 54 -8.75 14.09 -10.60
C GLU A 54 -7.94 15.37 -10.38
N GLU A 55 -6.94 15.33 -9.51
CA GLU A 55 -6.02 16.44 -9.26
C GLU A 55 -4.63 16.14 -9.87
N PRO A 56 -3.93 17.16 -10.43
CA PRO A 56 -2.55 16.96 -10.89
C PRO A 56 -1.64 16.51 -9.76
N VAL A 57 -0.79 15.50 -10.01
CA VAL A 57 0.15 14.93 -9.04
C VAL A 57 1.59 14.98 -9.56
N GLU A 58 2.55 15.18 -8.67
CA GLU A 58 3.95 14.97 -8.99
C GLU A 58 4.27 13.46 -8.95
N VAL A 59 4.26 12.81 -10.11
CA VAL A 59 4.38 11.35 -10.22
C VAL A 59 5.67 10.81 -9.61
N SER A 60 6.80 11.53 -9.76
CA SER A 60 8.08 11.11 -9.16
C SER A 60 8.02 11.09 -7.63
N LYS A 61 7.29 12.03 -7.03
CA LYS A 61 7.04 12.06 -5.60
C LYS A 61 6.14 10.89 -5.17
N VAL A 62 5.04 10.64 -5.90
CA VAL A 62 4.16 9.49 -5.64
C VAL A 62 4.93 8.18 -5.74
N MET A 63 5.75 8.00 -6.78
CA MET A 63 6.57 6.79 -6.94
C MET A 63 7.51 6.57 -5.75
N LEU A 64 8.19 7.62 -5.28
CA LEU A 64 9.05 7.49 -4.10
C LEU A 64 8.23 7.21 -2.83
N MET A 65 7.09 7.88 -2.67
CA MET A 65 6.18 7.69 -1.55
C MET A 65 5.74 6.22 -1.43
N VAL A 66 5.25 5.62 -2.52
CA VAL A 66 4.81 4.22 -2.52
C VAL A 66 5.97 3.21 -2.44
N LEU A 67 7.20 3.58 -2.82
CA LEU A 67 8.37 2.73 -2.63
C LEU A 67 8.83 2.66 -1.17
N ILE A 68 8.46 3.62 -0.34
CA ILE A 68 8.91 3.69 1.05
C ILE A 68 7.79 3.47 2.09
N HIS A 69 6.50 3.48 1.68
CA HIS A 69 5.37 3.50 2.62
C HIS A 69 5.35 2.28 3.56
N ASP A 70 5.63 1.08 3.05
CA ASP A 70 5.65 -0.18 3.81
C ASP A 70 7.02 -0.52 4.43
N LEU A 71 8.07 0.32 4.27
CA LEU A 71 9.37 0.05 4.92
C LEU A 71 9.26 -0.05 6.45
N VAL A 72 8.32 0.64 7.04
CA VAL A 72 8.04 0.61 8.49
C VAL A 72 7.59 -0.76 8.96
N GLU A 73 7.03 -1.58 8.08
CA GLU A 73 6.58 -2.93 8.39
C GLU A 73 7.72 -3.90 8.72
N ILE A 74 8.97 -3.55 8.39
CA ILE A 74 10.15 -4.31 8.82
C ILE A 74 10.16 -4.54 10.34
N ASP A 75 9.70 -3.54 11.12
CA ASP A 75 9.59 -3.63 12.57
C ASP A 75 8.15 -3.78 13.05
N ALA A 76 7.21 -3.11 12.37
CA ALA A 76 5.80 -3.10 12.75
C ALA A 76 5.07 -4.40 12.38
N GLY A 77 5.52 -5.07 11.31
CA GLY A 77 4.82 -6.19 10.67
C GLY A 77 3.62 -5.75 9.84
N ASP A 78 3.33 -6.49 8.78
CA ASP A 78 2.12 -6.28 7.96
C ASP A 78 0.86 -6.44 8.83
N THR A 79 -0.02 -5.46 8.77
CA THR A 79 -1.34 -5.51 9.41
C THR A 79 -2.39 -5.70 8.34
N TYR A 80 -3.01 -6.90 8.32
CA TYR A 80 -4.04 -7.19 7.33
C TYR A 80 -5.15 -6.14 7.33
N ALA A 81 -5.53 -5.70 6.14
CA ALA A 81 -6.44 -4.57 5.92
C ALA A 81 -7.80 -4.66 6.65
N TYR A 82 -8.24 -5.87 7.00
CA TYR A 82 -9.51 -6.14 7.68
C TYR A 82 -9.30 -6.66 9.12
N ASP A 83 -8.09 -6.55 9.68
CA ASP A 83 -7.78 -6.88 11.09
C ASP A 83 -8.00 -5.66 11.99
N GLU A 84 -9.20 -5.56 12.58
CA GLU A 84 -9.58 -4.46 13.47
C GLU A 84 -8.77 -4.43 14.79
N GLU A 85 -8.29 -5.57 15.27
CA GLU A 85 -7.49 -5.62 16.51
C GLU A 85 -6.05 -5.16 16.25
N GLY A 86 -5.43 -5.63 15.15
CA GLY A 86 -4.10 -5.20 14.73
C GLY A 86 -4.03 -3.70 14.44
N ALA A 87 -5.10 -3.14 13.87
CA ALA A 87 -5.21 -1.73 13.54
C ALA A 87 -5.10 -0.80 14.79
N LYS A 88 -5.51 -1.23 15.98
CA LYS A 88 -5.50 -0.39 17.20
C LYS A 88 -4.10 0.08 17.64
N THR A 89 -3.07 -0.68 17.32
CA THR A 89 -1.68 -0.37 17.70
C THR A 89 -0.80 -0.05 16.50
N LYS A 90 -1.36 -0.10 15.28
CA LYS A 90 -0.63 0.08 14.01
C LYS A 90 0.14 1.40 14.02
N ASP A 91 -0.54 2.53 14.22
CA ASP A 91 0.05 3.87 14.16
C ASP A 91 1.25 4.04 15.10
N GLU A 92 1.16 3.52 16.35
CA GLU A 92 2.26 3.62 17.31
C GLU A 92 3.46 2.76 16.91
N ARG A 93 3.21 1.54 16.42
CA ARG A 93 4.25 0.63 15.94
C ARG A 93 4.97 1.20 14.73
N GLU A 94 4.23 1.70 13.76
CA GLU A 94 4.78 2.26 12.53
C GLU A 94 5.55 3.55 12.75
N ARG A 95 5.10 4.45 13.63
CA ARG A 95 5.87 5.65 13.99
C ARG A 95 7.21 5.30 14.63
N LYS A 96 7.25 4.32 15.55
CA LYS A 96 8.51 3.84 16.15
C LYS A 96 9.43 3.22 15.10
N ALA A 97 8.87 2.46 14.19
CA ALA A 97 9.60 1.86 13.06
C ALA A 97 10.17 2.94 12.13
N ALA A 98 9.38 3.96 11.77
CA ALA A 98 9.82 5.10 10.96
C ALA A 98 10.99 5.85 11.61
N ASP A 99 10.90 6.16 12.91
CA ASP A 99 11.99 6.80 13.65
C ASP A 99 13.29 5.99 13.59
N ARG A 100 13.21 4.69 13.75
CA ARG A 100 14.38 3.81 13.70
C ARG A 100 14.92 3.66 12.27
N ILE A 101 14.07 3.34 11.31
CA ILE A 101 14.50 2.97 9.96
C ILE A 101 15.05 4.19 9.23
N PHE A 102 14.30 5.29 9.18
CA PHE A 102 14.76 6.50 8.51
C PHE A 102 15.91 7.18 9.28
N GLY A 103 16.00 6.97 10.61
CA GLY A 103 17.12 7.42 11.44
C GLY A 103 18.45 6.72 11.15
N LEU A 104 18.51 5.67 10.34
CA LEU A 104 19.76 5.05 9.88
C LEU A 104 20.48 5.91 8.83
N LEU A 105 19.75 6.75 8.12
CA LEU A 105 20.28 7.63 7.07
C LEU A 105 21.01 8.85 7.65
N PRO A 106 21.84 9.53 6.84
CA PRO A 106 22.22 10.92 7.12
C PRO A 106 20.99 11.78 7.40
N GLU A 107 21.11 12.69 8.38
CA GLU A 107 19.99 13.43 8.98
C GLU A 107 19.02 14.02 7.92
N GLU A 108 19.57 14.72 6.93
CA GLU A 108 18.73 15.39 5.89
C GLU A 108 17.99 14.38 4.99
N GLN A 109 18.60 13.22 4.71
CA GLN A 109 17.95 12.17 3.92
C GLN A 109 16.89 11.45 4.75
N GLY A 110 17.20 11.14 6.00
CA GLY A 110 16.26 10.51 6.93
C GLY A 110 15.04 11.38 7.18
N MET A 111 15.26 12.68 7.43
CA MET A 111 14.17 13.66 7.61
C MET A 111 13.29 13.77 6.37
N TYR A 112 13.87 13.79 5.17
CA TYR A 112 13.12 13.89 3.92
C TYR A 112 12.23 12.65 3.70
N LEU A 113 12.78 11.43 3.81
CA LEU A 113 12.01 10.21 3.61
C LEU A 113 10.95 10.01 4.69
N LYS A 114 11.27 10.36 5.95
CA LYS A 114 10.30 10.32 7.03
C LYS A 114 9.15 11.30 6.80
N ALA A 115 9.43 12.53 6.39
CA ALA A 115 8.40 13.52 6.07
C ALA A 115 7.49 13.06 4.91
N LEU A 116 8.07 12.39 3.92
CA LEU A 116 7.31 11.83 2.79
C LEU A 116 6.41 10.66 3.24
N TRP A 117 6.88 9.82 4.16
CA TRP A 117 6.08 8.79 4.79
C TRP A 117 4.96 9.38 5.66
N GLU A 118 5.27 10.40 6.47
CA GLU A 118 4.26 11.12 7.27
C GLU A 118 3.20 11.79 6.40
N GLU A 119 3.57 12.31 5.23
CA GLU A 119 2.64 12.87 4.25
C GLU A 119 1.70 11.79 3.68
N PHE A 120 2.24 10.59 3.39
CA PHE A 120 1.42 9.45 2.99
C PHE A 120 0.39 9.13 4.08
N GLU A 121 0.82 8.95 5.32
CA GLU A 121 -0.08 8.62 6.44
C GLU A 121 -1.13 9.69 6.73
N ALA A 122 -0.81 10.97 6.52
CA ALA A 122 -1.74 12.08 6.73
C ALA A 122 -2.92 12.08 5.75
N TYR A 123 -2.77 11.51 4.54
CA TYR A 123 -3.83 11.44 3.52
C TYR A 123 -4.41 12.81 3.10
N GLU A 124 -3.62 13.88 3.12
CA GLU A 124 -4.13 15.25 2.88
C GLU A 124 -3.82 15.77 1.47
N THR A 125 -2.61 15.51 0.96
CA THR A 125 -2.17 16.01 -0.36
C THR A 125 -2.71 15.17 -1.51
N ALA A 126 -2.76 15.73 -2.71
CA ALA A 126 -3.16 15.01 -3.93
C ALA A 126 -2.28 13.79 -4.17
N GLU A 127 -0.96 13.92 -3.92
CA GLU A 127 0.00 12.83 -4.03
C GLU A 127 -0.29 11.70 -3.04
N ALA A 128 -0.56 12.04 -1.76
CA ALA A 128 -0.89 11.05 -0.74
C ALA A 128 -2.20 10.32 -1.07
N LYS A 129 -3.24 11.05 -1.45
CA LYS A 129 -4.54 10.47 -1.87
C LYS A 129 -4.36 9.51 -3.05
N TYR A 130 -3.58 9.93 -4.06
CA TYR A 130 -3.33 9.10 -5.23
C TYR A 130 -2.46 7.88 -4.88
N ALA A 131 -1.47 8.01 -4.01
CA ALA A 131 -0.68 6.90 -3.50
C ALA A 131 -1.56 5.86 -2.78
N HIS A 132 -2.43 6.28 -1.87
CA HIS A 132 -3.38 5.41 -1.20
C HIS A 132 -4.41 4.75 -2.13
N LEU A 133 -4.87 5.48 -3.17
CA LEU A 133 -5.71 4.87 -4.20
C LEU A 133 -5.01 3.67 -4.83
N LEU A 134 -3.73 3.83 -5.19
CA LEU A 134 -2.95 2.76 -5.84
C LEU A 134 -2.66 1.60 -4.89
N ASP A 135 -2.34 1.89 -3.63
CA ASP A 135 -2.15 0.90 -2.57
C ASP A 135 -3.41 0.05 -2.34
N ASN A 136 -4.58 0.66 -2.43
CA ASN A 136 -5.85 -0.06 -2.35
C ASN A 136 -6.24 -0.78 -3.65
N PHE A 137 -5.94 -0.19 -4.80
CA PHE A 137 -6.36 -0.72 -6.10
C PHE A 137 -5.53 -1.94 -6.53
N GLN A 138 -4.22 -1.95 -6.28
CA GLN A 138 -3.34 -3.05 -6.69
C GLN A 138 -3.74 -4.39 -6.07
N PRO A 139 -3.96 -4.52 -4.74
CA PRO A 139 -4.41 -5.77 -4.13
C PRO A 139 -5.79 -6.23 -4.65
N LEU A 140 -6.70 -5.29 -4.91
CA LEU A 140 -8.00 -5.60 -5.49
C LEU A 140 -7.85 -6.17 -6.90
N LEU A 141 -7.00 -5.56 -7.72
CA LEU A 141 -6.73 -5.99 -9.09
C LEU A 141 -6.10 -7.39 -9.13
N LEU A 142 -5.12 -7.66 -8.26
CA LEU A 142 -4.49 -8.98 -8.17
C LEU A 142 -5.46 -10.05 -7.66
N ASN A 143 -6.28 -9.70 -6.68
CA ASN A 143 -7.27 -10.64 -6.15
C ASN A 143 -8.38 -10.95 -7.17
N ASP A 144 -8.83 -9.96 -7.97
CA ASP A 144 -9.72 -10.20 -9.11
C ASP A 144 -9.09 -11.16 -10.13
N ALA A 145 -7.83 -10.93 -10.50
CA ALA A 145 -7.10 -11.79 -11.43
C ALA A 145 -6.90 -13.23 -10.89
N ALA A 146 -6.67 -13.37 -9.58
CA ALA A 146 -6.52 -14.65 -8.89
C ALA A 146 -7.87 -15.34 -8.56
N GLY A 147 -9.00 -14.86 -9.11
CA GLY A 147 -10.31 -15.48 -8.92
C GLY A 147 -10.98 -15.23 -7.55
N GLY A 148 -10.56 -14.20 -6.81
CA GLY A 148 -11.17 -13.82 -5.53
C GLY A 148 -10.72 -14.71 -4.34
N ILE A 149 -9.58 -15.38 -4.46
CA ILE A 149 -9.09 -16.35 -3.46
C ILE A 149 -8.99 -15.71 -2.07
N SER A 150 -8.33 -14.57 -1.93
CA SER A 150 -8.13 -13.93 -0.63
C SER A 150 -9.46 -13.48 0.00
N TRP A 151 -10.40 -12.99 -0.79
CA TRP A 151 -11.73 -12.61 -0.29
C TRP A 151 -12.50 -13.83 0.23
N THR A 152 -12.41 -14.96 -0.49
CA THR A 152 -13.04 -16.22 -0.07
C THR A 152 -12.39 -16.78 1.19
N GLU A 153 -11.05 -16.82 1.25
CA GLU A 153 -10.30 -17.32 2.42
C GLU A 153 -10.63 -16.54 3.70
N HIS A 154 -10.77 -15.23 3.59
CA HIS A 154 -11.01 -14.34 4.73
C HIS A 154 -12.49 -13.97 4.93
N GLN A 155 -13.40 -14.55 4.15
CA GLN A 155 -14.85 -14.27 4.21
C GLN A 155 -15.16 -12.74 4.20
N VAL A 156 -14.49 -12.02 3.29
CA VAL A 156 -14.55 -10.57 3.24
C VAL A 156 -15.94 -10.10 2.81
N LYS A 157 -16.45 -9.07 3.51
CA LYS A 157 -17.76 -8.47 3.25
C LYS A 157 -17.64 -7.28 2.30
N LYS A 158 -18.67 -7.05 1.50
CA LYS A 158 -18.79 -5.85 0.66
C LYS A 158 -18.60 -4.57 1.46
N SER A 159 -19.25 -4.47 2.62
CA SER A 159 -19.14 -3.31 3.50
C SER A 159 -17.71 -2.99 3.93
N GLN A 160 -16.87 -4.00 4.16
CA GLN A 160 -15.46 -3.82 4.51
C GLN A 160 -14.66 -3.26 3.33
N ILE A 161 -14.89 -3.79 2.10
CA ILE A 161 -14.21 -3.31 0.89
C ILE A 161 -14.60 -1.85 0.62
N TYR A 162 -15.89 -1.53 0.68
CA TYR A 162 -16.39 -0.16 0.44
C TYR A 162 -15.88 0.83 1.49
N LYS A 163 -15.88 0.45 2.79
CA LYS A 163 -15.34 1.28 3.86
C LYS A 163 -13.85 1.60 3.66
N ARG A 164 -13.04 0.61 3.27
CA ARG A 164 -11.60 0.81 2.98
C ARG A 164 -11.38 1.78 1.82
N ASN A 165 -12.29 1.79 0.85
CA ASN A 165 -12.16 2.53 -0.40
C ASN A 165 -13.08 3.76 -0.47
N GLU A 166 -13.65 4.23 0.65
CA GLU A 166 -14.66 5.30 0.68
C GLU A 166 -14.19 6.63 0.06
N LYS A 167 -12.87 6.89 0.06
CA LYS A 167 -12.26 8.11 -0.47
C LYS A 167 -11.72 7.97 -1.90
N VAL A 168 -11.75 6.77 -2.48
CA VAL A 168 -11.15 6.51 -3.81
C VAL A 168 -11.89 7.28 -4.90
N GLU A 169 -13.21 7.41 -4.81
CA GLU A 169 -14.03 8.10 -5.81
C GLU A 169 -13.63 9.57 -5.97
N GLU A 170 -13.32 10.25 -4.85
CA GLU A 170 -12.87 11.65 -4.86
C GLU A 170 -11.50 11.82 -5.53
N THR A 171 -10.67 10.79 -5.52
CA THR A 171 -9.32 10.80 -6.10
C THR A 171 -9.33 10.36 -7.57
N SER A 172 -10.19 9.40 -7.93
CA SER A 172 -10.40 8.92 -9.30
C SER A 172 -11.74 8.21 -9.45
N ALA A 173 -12.73 8.90 -9.99
CA ALA A 173 -14.03 8.29 -10.31
C ALA A 173 -13.91 7.15 -11.33
N THR A 174 -12.98 7.25 -12.27
CA THR A 174 -12.73 6.23 -13.29
C THR A 174 -12.20 4.93 -12.68
N ILE A 175 -11.19 5.01 -11.81
CA ILE A 175 -10.63 3.83 -11.14
C ILE A 175 -11.65 3.26 -10.16
N TRP A 176 -12.38 4.11 -9.42
CA TRP A 176 -13.43 3.66 -8.52
C TRP A 176 -14.50 2.84 -9.24
N LYS A 177 -14.97 3.31 -10.40
CA LYS A 177 -15.93 2.56 -11.23
C LYS A 177 -15.37 1.20 -11.64
N CYS A 178 -14.11 1.13 -12.05
CA CYS A 178 -13.44 -0.13 -12.39
C CYS A 178 -13.37 -1.08 -11.18
N MET A 179 -13.08 -0.55 -9.97
CA MET A 179 -13.08 -1.35 -8.74
C MET A 179 -14.47 -1.90 -8.41
N GLN A 180 -15.51 -1.07 -8.50
CA GLN A 180 -16.90 -1.48 -8.25
C GLN A 180 -17.33 -2.62 -9.18
N ASP A 181 -17.03 -2.52 -10.48
CA ASP A 181 -17.38 -3.56 -11.46
C ASP A 181 -16.72 -4.92 -11.13
N LYS A 182 -15.48 -4.88 -10.61
CA LYS A 182 -14.77 -6.09 -10.14
C LYS A 182 -15.38 -6.63 -8.86
N ILE A 183 -15.68 -5.79 -7.89
CA ILE A 183 -16.31 -6.19 -6.61
C ILE A 183 -17.66 -6.83 -6.89
N ASP A 184 -18.51 -6.22 -7.72
CA ASP A 184 -19.84 -6.74 -8.06
C ASP A 184 -19.77 -8.11 -8.76
N LYS A 185 -18.80 -8.31 -9.65
CA LYS A 185 -18.51 -9.61 -10.26
C LYS A 185 -18.24 -10.69 -9.18
N HIS A 186 -17.44 -10.35 -8.17
CA HIS A 186 -17.07 -11.29 -7.12
C HIS A 186 -18.18 -11.51 -6.08
N ILE A 187 -19.07 -10.53 -5.86
CA ILE A 187 -20.30 -10.71 -5.09
C ILE A 187 -21.21 -11.71 -5.79
N GLN A 188 -21.45 -11.51 -7.11
CA GLN A 188 -22.28 -12.43 -7.91
C GLN A 188 -21.72 -13.87 -7.96
N ALA A 189 -20.38 -14.01 -7.91
CA ALA A 189 -19.70 -15.30 -7.86
C ALA A 189 -19.68 -15.95 -6.45
N GLY A 190 -20.09 -15.22 -5.42
CA GLY A 190 -20.09 -15.69 -4.02
C GLY A 190 -18.70 -15.67 -3.37
N HIS A 191 -17.72 -14.97 -3.93
CA HIS A 191 -16.38 -14.81 -3.35
C HIS A 191 -16.32 -13.69 -2.31
N VAL A 192 -17.23 -12.72 -2.39
CA VAL A 192 -17.42 -11.61 -1.45
C VAL A 192 -18.83 -11.71 -0.88
N LEU A 193 -18.96 -11.57 0.44
CA LEU A 193 -20.26 -11.61 1.12
C LEU A 193 -21.00 -10.28 0.89
N ASP A 194 -22.27 -10.36 0.45
CA ASP A 194 -23.12 -9.18 0.17
C ASP A 194 -23.77 -8.66 1.47
N GLU A 195 -22.94 -8.27 2.45
CA GLU A 195 -23.33 -7.76 3.77
C GLU A 195 -22.69 -6.40 4.07
#